data_7f824b2438014caf9839b48e9e0c9f70
#
_entry.id   7f824b2438014caf9839b48e9e0c9f70
#
_cell.length_a   1.000
_cell.length_b   1.000
_cell.length_c   1.000
_cell.angle_alpha   90.00
_cell.angle_beta   90.00
_cell.angle_gamma   90.00
#
_symmetry.space_group_name_H-M   'P 1'
#
loop_
_entity.id
_entity.type
_entity.pdbx_description
1 polymer ?
#
loop_
_entity_poly.entity_id
_entity_poly.type
_entity_poly.pdbx_seq_one_letter_code
_entity_poly.pdbx_strand_id
1 'polypeptide(L)'
;MQNSQLVSVLAISSLLLIVSGCNNTMKNNKASAVTDMVTPNQPAISNQVPPVEVKTLTSTAEGIAEVVKANNQFAIDMYQQINGQSKQAEKNVFFSPYSLSTAMAMLYVAAEGETKAQIQRAFYYPSLNVLNPNSAALHEQFNKPNPNYQLATANDLWIQQGLRPNQNYLDTVQRYYSGKVTPLDFKNSPEPSRQTINKTIANYTQQMIPEVLPASSIDTNTVTVLTNAVYFKGDWKSSFAPSKKRPFNTFDGSSIDVDMMHEQAPYAYTEDAQVQVVQLPYKGDELSMMIILPKAKDKIAMQRVVNTLNAKQISQWNNNLVKHEVILDLPKFKLEES
;
A
#
# COMPACT_ATOMS: atom_id res chain seq x y z
N MET A 1 -10.60 -34.90 15.53
CA MET A 1 -10.55 -33.46 15.90
C MET A 1 -9.33 -32.87 15.22
N GLN A 2 -9.49 -32.33 14.01
CA GLN A 2 -8.41 -31.74 13.24
C GLN A 2 -8.17 -30.33 13.78
N ASN A 3 -7.06 -30.15 14.50
CA ASN A 3 -6.55 -28.81 14.77
C ASN A 3 -5.94 -28.24 13.48
N SER A 4 -6.74 -27.51 12.73
CA SER A 4 -6.24 -26.64 11.68
C SER A 4 -5.50 -25.49 12.36
N GLN A 5 -4.17 -25.58 12.47
CA GLN A 5 -3.36 -24.46 12.91
C GLN A 5 -3.31 -23.42 11.78
N LEU A 6 -4.14 -22.40 11.93
CA LEU A 6 -4.13 -21.21 11.10
C LEU A 6 -2.82 -20.44 11.33
N VAL A 7 -1.92 -20.50 10.39
CA VAL A 7 -0.80 -19.56 10.33
C VAL A 7 -1.30 -18.32 9.60
N SER A 8 -1.77 -17.35 10.38
CA SER A 8 -2.12 -16.04 9.82
C SER A 8 -0.84 -15.22 9.69
N VAL A 9 -0.32 -15.10 8.47
CA VAL A 9 0.66 -14.06 8.16
C VAL A 9 -0.15 -12.82 7.86
N LEU A 10 -0.22 -11.94 8.85
CA LEU A 10 -0.96 -10.69 8.75
C LEU A 10 -0.04 -9.61 8.20
N ALA A 11 -0.16 -9.30 6.92
CA ALA A 11 0.37 -8.07 6.37
C ALA A 11 -0.70 -6.98 6.57
N ILE A 12 -0.61 -6.25 7.67
CA ILE A 12 -1.49 -5.13 7.94
C ILE A 12 -0.65 -3.86 7.91
N SER A 13 -0.89 -3.04 6.92
CA SER A 13 -0.35 -1.69 6.91
C SER A 13 -1.50 -0.72 6.64
N SER A 14 -1.62 0.28 7.47
CA SER A 14 -2.44 1.45 7.21
C SER A 14 -1.53 2.64 6.96
N LEU A 15 -1.77 3.34 5.88
CA LEU A 15 -1.14 4.64 5.62
C LEU A 15 -2.09 5.72 6.07
N LEU A 16 -1.60 6.60 6.91
CA LEU A 16 -2.27 7.81 7.31
C LEU A 16 -1.59 9.01 6.66
N LEU A 17 -2.32 9.78 5.89
CA LEU A 17 -1.90 11.09 5.42
C LEU A 17 -2.88 12.14 5.94
N ILE A 18 -2.39 13.05 6.79
CA ILE A 18 -3.15 14.18 7.30
C ILE A 18 -2.67 15.44 6.59
N VAL A 19 -3.56 16.11 5.88
CA VAL A 19 -3.27 17.40 5.26
C VAL A 19 -3.91 18.51 6.10
N SER A 20 -3.08 19.34 6.72
CA SER A 20 -3.48 20.55 7.40
C SER A 20 -3.46 21.74 6.44
N GLY A 21 -4.50 22.53 6.44
CA GLY A 21 -4.61 23.71 5.57
C GLY A 21 -3.58 24.78 5.97
N CYS A 22 -2.73 25.21 5.05
CA CYS A 22 -1.90 26.39 5.23
C CYS A 22 -2.78 27.66 5.12
N ASN A 23 -2.90 28.42 6.22
CA ASN A 23 -3.47 29.76 6.19
C ASN A 23 -2.51 30.72 5.48
N ASN A 24 -2.66 30.87 4.16
CA ASN A 24 -2.07 31.99 3.45
C ASN A 24 -2.93 33.25 3.68
N THR A 25 -2.49 34.12 4.56
CA THR A 25 -3.00 35.48 4.68
C THR A 25 -2.67 36.27 3.40
N MET A 26 -3.63 36.31 2.48
CA MET A 26 -3.59 37.24 1.35
C MET A 26 -3.73 38.65 1.88
N LYS A 27 -2.68 39.44 1.68
CA LYS A 27 -2.74 40.90 1.85
C LYS A 27 -3.75 41.50 0.86
N ASN A 28 -4.78 42.18 1.41
CA ASN A 28 -5.73 42.99 0.67
C ASN A 28 -5.03 44.07 -0.13
N ASN A 29 -5.01 43.95 -1.44
CA ASN A 29 -4.87 45.12 -2.32
C ASN A 29 -6.25 45.60 -2.74
N LYS A 30 -6.58 46.83 -2.29
CA LYS A 30 -7.74 47.59 -2.69
C LYS A 30 -7.72 47.81 -4.21
N ALA A 31 -8.73 47.30 -4.91
CA ALA A 31 -9.05 47.74 -6.27
C ALA A 31 -10.29 48.60 -6.22
N SER A 32 -10.16 49.76 -6.84
CA SER A 32 -11.15 50.82 -6.96
C SER A 32 -12.39 50.39 -7.73
N ALA A 33 -13.53 50.86 -7.28
CA ALA A 33 -14.78 50.76 -7.97
C ALA A 33 -14.79 51.58 -9.28
N VAL A 34 -15.24 50.94 -10.36
CA VAL A 34 -15.77 51.65 -11.55
C VAL A 34 -17.18 51.11 -11.77
N THR A 35 -18.13 51.97 -11.51
CA THR A 35 -19.51 51.86 -11.94
C THR A 35 -19.59 52.26 -13.40
N ASP A 36 -20.22 51.45 -14.29
CA ASP A 36 -21.12 52.00 -15.32
C ASP A 36 -21.77 50.94 -16.21
N MET A 37 -23.06 51.06 -16.23
CA MET A 37 -24.04 50.95 -17.34
C MET A 37 -24.40 49.57 -17.94
N VAL A 38 -25.64 49.25 -17.61
CA VAL A 38 -26.54 48.28 -18.23
C VAL A 38 -26.88 48.69 -19.68
N THR A 39 -26.77 47.76 -20.63
CA THR A 39 -27.58 47.71 -21.84
C THR A 39 -28.03 46.28 -22.14
N PRO A 40 -29.29 46.10 -22.54
CA PRO A 40 -29.86 44.78 -22.72
C PRO A 40 -29.76 44.33 -24.22
N ASN A 41 -29.83 43.02 -24.41
CA ASN A 41 -30.02 42.31 -25.69
C ASN A 41 -28.76 41.79 -26.38
N GLN A 42 -28.39 40.53 -26.00
CA GLN A 42 -27.84 39.60 -26.98
C GLN A 42 -28.52 38.24 -26.82
N PRO A 43 -28.82 37.52 -27.95
CA PRO A 43 -29.52 36.25 -27.92
C PRO A 43 -28.64 35.18 -27.30
N ALA A 44 -29.26 34.28 -26.53
CA ALA A 44 -28.65 33.14 -25.89
C ALA A 44 -27.95 32.26 -26.94
N ILE A 45 -26.65 32.32 -26.96
CA ILE A 45 -25.83 31.32 -27.68
C ILE A 45 -25.88 30.07 -26.84
N SER A 46 -26.61 29.06 -27.30
CA SER A 46 -26.59 27.70 -26.77
C SER A 46 -25.19 27.11 -27.04
N ASN A 47 -24.28 27.29 -26.08
CA ASN A 47 -23.04 26.56 -26.05
C ASN A 47 -23.33 25.15 -25.52
N GLN A 48 -23.98 24.31 -26.32
CA GLN A 48 -23.88 22.87 -26.14
C GLN A 48 -22.47 22.50 -26.57
N VAL A 49 -21.55 22.46 -25.61
CA VAL A 49 -20.29 21.73 -25.75
C VAL A 49 -20.68 20.26 -26.00
N PRO A 50 -20.34 19.68 -27.16
CA PRO A 50 -20.65 18.28 -27.39
C PRO A 50 -20.04 17.45 -26.26
N PRO A 51 -20.71 16.37 -25.82
CA PRO A 51 -20.14 15.50 -24.81
C PRO A 51 -18.76 15.06 -25.28
N VAL A 52 -17.73 15.43 -24.55
CA VAL A 52 -16.39 14.87 -24.79
C VAL A 52 -16.55 13.38 -24.56
N GLU A 53 -16.45 12.60 -25.60
CA GLU A 53 -16.39 11.14 -25.51
C GLU A 53 -15.22 10.81 -24.59
N VAL A 54 -15.51 10.52 -23.34
CA VAL A 54 -14.50 10.07 -22.38
C VAL A 54 -14.10 8.68 -22.84
N LYS A 55 -13.02 8.64 -23.63
CA LYS A 55 -12.43 7.40 -24.10
C LYS A 55 -12.16 6.56 -22.88
N THR A 56 -12.95 5.51 -22.66
CA THR A 56 -12.79 4.61 -21.52
C THR A 56 -11.42 3.95 -21.67
N LEU A 57 -10.47 4.37 -20.84
CA LEU A 57 -9.15 3.77 -20.81
C LEU A 57 -9.29 2.33 -20.27
N THR A 58 -8.76 1.38 -21.03
CA THR A 58 -8.76 -0.05 -20.67
C THR A 58 -7.39 -0.47 -20.15
N SER A 59 -7.37 -1.43 -19.25
CA SER A 59 -6.13 -2.04 -18.80
C SER A 59 -5.51 -2.92 -19.88
N THR A 60 -4.20 -3.01 -19.88
CA THR A 60 -3.40 -3.89 -20.77
C THR A 60 -2.38 -4.67 -19.95
N ALA A 61 -1.93 -5.81 -20.48
CA ALA A 61 -0.90 -6.60 -19.80
C ALA A 61 0.40 -5.81 -19.60
N GLU A 62 0.80 -5.03 -20.60
CA GLU A 62 1.97 -4.16 -20.55
C GLU A 62 1.81 -3.05 -19.51
N GLY A 63 0.63 -2.42 -19.46
CA GLY A 63 0.33 -1.37 -18.47
C GLY A 63 0.30 -1.91 -17.05
N ILE A 64 -0.26 -3.10 -16.82
CA ILE A 64 -0.19 -3.79 -15.54
C ILE A 64 1.26 -4.04 -15.14
N ALA A 65 2.08 -4.57 -16.06
CA ALA A 65 3.50 -4.82 -15.80
C ALA A 65 4.27 -3.53 -15.46
N GLU A 66 3.93 -2.40 -16.10
CA GLU A 66 4.53 -1.10 -15.81
C GLU A 66 4.16 -0.60 -14.41
N VAL A 67 2.90 -0.70 -14.00
CA VAL A 67 2.45 -0.35 -12.65
C VAL A 67 3.08 -1.26 -11.59
N VAL A 68 3.16 -2.57 -11.83
CA VAL A 68 3.84 -3.52 -10.94
C VAL A 68 5.32 -3.20 -10.81
N LYS A 69 6.01 -2.88 -11.92
CA LYS A 69 7.41 -2.47 -11.90
C LYS A 69 7.63 -1.19 -11.08
N ALA A 70 6.77 -0.20 -11.23
CA ALA A 70 6.81 1.04 -10.45
C ALA A 70 6.65 0.76 -8.96
N ASN A 71 5.65 -0.02 -8.59
CA ASN A 71 5.43 -0.41 -7.19
C ASN A 71 6.61 -1.20 -6.60
N ASN A 72 7.19 -2.12 -7.36
CA ASN A 72 8.34 -2.91 -6.89
C ASN A 72 9.59 -2.05 -6.70
N GLN A 73 9.85 -1.08 -7.58
CA GLN A 73 10.96 -0.13 -7.40
C GLN A 73 10.74 0.72 -6.14
N PHE A 74 9.54 1.32 -6.00
CA PHE A 74 9.18 2.06 -4.80
C PHE A 74 9.32 1.22 -3.52
N ALA A 75 8.90 -0.05 -3.55
CA ALA A 75 9.00 -0.96 -2.41
C ALA A 75 10.44 -1.12 -1.91
N ILE A 76 11.38 -1.28 -2.85
CA ILE A 76 12.81 -1.43 -2.53
C ILE A 76 13.39 -0.13 -1.98
N ASP A 77 13.13 0.99 -2.63
CA ASP A 77 13.64 2.29 -2.19
C ASP A 77 13.13 2.65 -0.80
N MET A 78 11.84 2.41 -0.55
CA MET A 78 11.24 2.62 0.77
C MET A 78 11.87 1.71 1.83
N TYR A 79 12.08 0.43 1.50
CA TYR A 79 12.73 -0.52 2.39
C TYR A 79 14.15 -0.06 2.74
N GLN A 80 14.92 0.37 1.75
CA GLN A 80 16.28 0.89 1.96
C GLN A 80 16.29 2.17 2.79
N GLN A 81 15.36 3.09 2.54
CA GLN A 81 15.22 4.31 3.33
C GLN A 81 14.89 4.04 4.80
N ILE A 82 13.97 3.11 5.07
CA ILE A 82 13.63 2.71 6.43
C ILE A 82 14.85 2.09 7.13
N ASN A 83 15.53 1.14 6.49
CA ASN A 83 16.70 0.48 7.06
C ASN A 83 17.93 1.39 7.17
N GLY A 84 18.04 2.43 6.34
CA GLY A 84 19.12 3.43 6.40
C GLY A 84 19.03 4.38 7.60
N GLN A 85 17.88 4.44 8.28
CA GLN A 85 17.73 5.25 9.48
C GLN A 85 18.39 4.53 10.67
N SER A 86 19.34 5.21 11.33
CA SER A 86 20.17 4.62 12.40
C SER A 86 19.38 4.00 13.56
N LYS A 87 18.15 4.47 13.83
CA LYS A 87 17.26 3.92 14.86
C LYS A 87 16.50 2.67 14.43
N GLN A 88 16.42 2.38 13.11
CA GLN A 88 15.69 1.23 12.56
C GLN A 88 16.63 0.10 12.08
N ALA A 89 17.92 0.34 11.98
CA ALA A 89 18.89 -0.64 11.46
C ALA A 89 18.93 -1.99 12.19
N GLU A 90 18.35 -2.08 13.39
CA GLU A 90 18.29 -3.29 14.23
C GLU A 90 16.85 -3.74 14.53
N LYS A 91 15.85 -3.13 13.91
CA LYS A 91 14.45 -3.48 14.09
C LYS A 91 13.89 -4.25 12.89
N ASN A 92 12.87 -5.04 13.14
CA ASN A 92 12.07 -5.59 12.07
C ASN A 92 11.40 -4.46 11.29
N VAL A 93 11.29 -4.62 9.98
CA VAL A 93 10.59 -3.68 9.09
C VAL A 93 9.41 -4.41 8.47
N PHE A 94 8.24 -3.83 8.61
CA PHE A 94 7.01 -4.39 8.07
C PHE A 94 6.14 -3.28 7.49
N PHE A 95 5.87 -3.31 6.20
CA PHE A 95 5.01 -2.33 5.51
C PHE A 95 4.41 -2.92 4.23
N SER A 96 3.36 -2.29 3.71
CA SER A 96 2.75 -2.65 2.43
C SER A 96 3.05 -1.57 1.39
N PRO A 97 3.96 -1.82 0.46
CA PRO A 97 4.25 -0.87 -0.61
C PRO A 97 3.06 -0.65 -1.53
N TYR A 98 2.27 -1.69 -1.80
CA TYR A 98 1.05 -1.57 -2.61
C TYR A 98 0.03 -0.62 -1.98
N SER A 99 -0.19 -0.74 -0.67
CA SER A 99 -1.08 0.13 0.10
C SER A 99 -0.69 1.60 -0.05
N LEU A 100 0.57 1.89 0.24
CA LEU A 100 1.13 3.24 0.17
C LEU A 100 1.07 3.81 -1.25
N SER A 101 1.47 3.00 -2.24
CA SER A 101 1.42 3.39 -3.63
C SER A 101 -0.02 3.68 -4.09
N THR A 102 -1.00 2.85 -3.72
CA THR A 102 -2.40 3.07 -4.10
C THR A 102 -2.96 4.35 -3.49
N ALA A 103 -2.69 4.60 -2.21
CA ALA A 103 -3.11 5.82 -1.54
C ALA A 103 -2.49 7.07 -2.19
N MET A 104 -1.20 7.04 -2.48
CA MET A 104 -0.52 8.16 -3.13
C MET A 104 -0.94 8.34 -4.59
N ALA A 105 -1.38 7.28 -5.28
CA ALA A 105 -1.94 7.41 -6.62
C ALA A 105 -3.25 8.22 -6.63
N MET A 106 -4.10 8.08 -5.62
CA MET A 106 -5.29 8.93 -5.48
C MET A 106 -4.91 10.41 -5.28
N LEU A 107 -3.85 10.72 -4.54
CA LEU A 107 -3.34 12.09 -4.42
C LEU A 107 -2.69 12.58 -5.71
N TYR A 108 -1.98 11.70 -6.44
CA TYR A 108 -1.38 12.03 -7.73
C TYR A 108 -2.41 12.45 -8.76
N VAL A 109 -3.61 11.87 -8.74
CA VAL A 109 -4.74 12.28 -9.59
C VAL A 109 -5.15 13.73 -9.32
N ALA A 110 -5.12 14.16 -8.04
CA ALA A 110 -5.50 15.53 -7.64
C ALA A 110 -4.36 16.54 -7.76
N ALA A 111 -3.11 16.07 -7.77
CA ALA A 111 -1.95 16.94 -7.74
C ALA A 111 -1.70 17.63 -9.09
N GLU A 112 -1.18 18.86 -9.02
CA GLU A 112 -0.77 19.65 -10.18
C GLU A 112 0.66 20.20 -10.00
N GLY A 113 1.26 20.67 -11.10
CA GLY A 113 2.55 21.33 -11.11
C GLY A 113 3.67 20.47 -10.50
N GLU A 114 4.51 21.09 -9.67
CA GLU A 114 5.69 20.44 -9.08
C GLU A 114 5.31 19.33 -8.10
N THR A 115 4.23 19.49 -7.33
CA THR A 115 3.74 18.43 -6.43
C THR A 115 3.43 17.13 -7.20
N LYS A 116 2.74 17.26 -8.34
CA LYS A 116 2.47 16.11 -9.22
C LYS A 116 3.74 15.45 -9.70
N ALA A 117 4.71 16.25 -10.16
CA ALA A 117 5.98 15.76 -10.66
C ALA A 117 6.79 15.05 -9.56
N GLN A 118 6.78 15.57 -8.32
CA GLN A 118 7.46 14.95 -7.18
C GLN A 118 6.84 13.61 -6.80
N ILE A 119 5.51 13.52 -6.71
CA ILE A 119 4.81 12.25 -6.44
C ILE A 119 5.13 11.24 -7.53
N GLN A 120 5.06 11.65 -8.80
CA GLN A 120 5.37 10.78 -9.94
C GLN A 120 6.77 10.19 -9.85
N ARG A 121 7.77 11.02 -9.58
CA ARG A 121 9.17 10.57 -9.43
C ARG A 121 9.35 9.63 -8.26
N ALA A 122 8.80 9.99 -7.07
CA ALA A 122 8.97 9.20 -5.86
C ALA A 122 8.35 7.81 -5.94
N PHE A 123 7.24 7.68 -6.65
CA PHE A 123 6.50 6.42 -6.80
C PHE A 123 6.71 5.76 -8.17
N TYR A 124 7.55 6.34 -9.03
CA TYR A 124 7.82 5.83 -10.39
C TYR A 124 6.56 5.70 -11.26
N TYR A 125 5.51 6.47 -10.98
CA TYR A 125 4.25 6.32 -11.69
C TYR A 125 4.39 6.57 -13.19
N PRO A 126 3.78 5.72 -14.03
CA PRO A 126 3.55 6.03 -15.41
C PRO A 126 2.55 7.19 -15.55
N SER A 127 2.25 7.59 -16.76
CA SER A 127 1.19 8.57 -17.00
C SER A 127 -0.15 8.09 -16.44
N LEU A 128 -1.05 9.01 -16.07
CA LEU A 128 -2.37 8.68 -15.54
C LEU A 128 -3.20 7.79 -16.49
N ASN A 129 -2.99 7.92 -17.80
CA ASN A 129 -3.65 7.09 -18.80
C ASN A 129 -3.23 5.61 -18.72
N VAL A 130 -2.04 5.33 -18.23
CA VAL A 130 -1.55 3.97 -17.96
C VAL A 130 -1.87 3.58 -16.51
N LEU A 131 -1.57 4.46 -15.56
CA LEU A 131 -1.71 4.16 -14.14
C LEU A 131 -3.15 3.78 -13.75
N ASN A 132 -4.13 4.63 -14.11
CA ASN A 132 -5.50 4.50 -13.64
C ASN A 132 -6.17 3.18 -14.04
N PRO A 133 -6.28 2.81 -15.34
CA PRO A 133 -6.98 1.58 -15.72
C PRO A 133 -6.27 0.31 -15.23
N ASN A 134 -4.94 0.34 -15.15
CA ASN A 134 -4.17 -0.83 -14.69
C ASN A 134 -4.17 -0.98 -13.17
N SER A 135 -4.25 0.12 -12.42
CA SER A 135 -4.50 0.09 -10.97
C SER A 135 -5.89 -0.48 -10.65
N ALA A 136 -6.91 -0.11 -11.43
CA ALA A 136 -8.25 -0.68 -11.30
C ALA A 136 -8.26 -2.20 -11.53
N ALA A 137 -7.59 -2.67 -12.57
CA ALA A 137 -7.50 -4.10 -12.86
C ALA A 137 -6.78 -4.89 -11.74
N LEU A 138 -5.70 -4.34 -11.19
CA LEU A 138 -5.01 -4.94 -10.04
C LEU A 138 -5.90 -4.94 -8.78
N HIS A 139 -6.61 -3.85 -8.51
CA HIS A 139 -7.53 -3.76 -7.39
C HIS A 139 -8.67 -4.78 -7.51
N GLU A 140 -9.27 -4.91 -8.68
CA GLU A 140 -10.30 -5.90 -8.97
C GLU A 140 -9.79 -7.33 -8.76
N GLN A 141 -8.60 -7.63 -9.29
CA GLN A 141 -7.96 -8.93 -9.11
C GLN A 141 -7.73 -9.26 -7.63
N PHE A 142 -7.23 -8.32 -6.84
CA PHE A 142 -6.93 -8.54 -5.42
C PHE A 142 -8.18 -8.66 -4.54
N ASN A 143 -9.27 -7.98 -4.91
CA ASN A 143 -10.51 -8.02 -4.14
C ASN A 143 -11.53 -9.04 -4.66
N LYS A 144 -11.17 -9.83 -5.69
CA LYS A 144 -12.02 -10.90 -6.19
C LYS A 144 -12.16 -12.00 -5.13
N PRO A 145 -13.39 -12.41 -4.78
CA PRO A 145 -13.59 -13.49 -3.84
C PRO A 145 -12.82 -14.75 -4.23
N ASN A 146 -12.08 -15.32 -3.30
CA ASN A 146 -11.30 -16.54 -3.52
C ASN A 146 -11.54 -17.51 -2.36
N PRO A 147 -11.83 -18.81 -2.63
CA PRO A 147 -12.08 -19.79 -1.58
C PRO A 147 -10.82 -20.20 -0.81
N ASN A 148 -9.64 -19.92 -1.33
CA ASN A 148 -8.36 -20.37 -0.78
C ASN A 148 -7.70 -19.33 0.13
N TYR A 149 -8.05 -18.05 -0.03
CA TYR A 149 -7.51 -16.95 0.77
C TYR A 149 -8.50 -15.77 0.84
N GLN A 150 -8.30 -14.90 1.78
CA GLN A 150 -8.98 -13.62 1.89
C GLN A 150 -7.95 -12.51 1.65
N LEU A 151 -8.12 -11.73 0.62
CA LEU A 151 -7.37 -10.51 0.36
C LEU A 151 -8.38 -9.41 0.12
N ALA A 152 -8.32 -8.37 0.92
CA ALA A 152 -9.19 -7.21 0.80
C ALA A 152 -8.37 -5.94 0.95
N THR A 153 -8.66 -4.98 0.10
CA THR A 153 -8.05 -3.65 0.15
C THR A 153 -9.15 -2.61 0.25
N ALA A 154 -8.98 -1.61 1.10
CA ALA A 154 -9.92 -0.52 1.27
C ALA A 154 -9.18 0.81 1.13
N ASN A 155 -9.76 1.73 0.35
CA ASN A 155 -9.23 3.05 0.08
C ASN A 155 -10.29 4.08 0.44
N ASP A 156 -10.06 4.88 1.47
CA ASP A 156 -11.00 5.90 1.90
C ASP A 156 -10.37 7.29 1.92
N LEU A 157 -11.07 8.25 1.33
CA LEU A 157 -10.78 9.66 1.39
C LEU A 157 -11.83 10.35 2.28
N TRP A 158 -11.38 10.82 3.42
CA TRP A 158 -12.20 11.56 4.37
C TRP A 158 -11.94 13.05 4.17
N ILE A 159 -12.99 13.82 3.96
CA ILE A 159 -12.87 15.25 3.67
C ILE A 159 -13.68 16.07 4.66
N GLN A 160 -13.20 17.29 4.97
CA GLN A 160 -13.96 18.21 5.80
C GLN A 160 -15.34 18.45 5.20
N GLN A 161 -16.37 18.35 6.01
CA GLN A 161 -17.75 18.65 5.62
C GLN A 161 -17.86 20.07 5.04
N GLY A 162 -18.55 20.18 3.90
CA GLY A 162 -18.69 21.43 3.15
C GLY A 162 -17.62 21.68 2.08
N LEU A 163 -16.55 20.90 2.04
CA LEU A 163 -15.65 20.89 0.88
C LEU A 163 -16.37 20.33 -0.35
N ARG A 164 -16.05 20.90 -1.50
CA ARG A 164 -16.57 20.47 -2.80
C ARG A 164 -15.41 20.12 -3.72
N PRO A 165 -14.86 18.89 -3.62
CA PRO A 165 -13.84 18.44 -4.56
C PRO A 165 -14.37 18.46 -6.00
N ASN A 166 -13.46 18.57 -6.96
CA ASN A 166 -13.80 18.47 -8.37
C ASN A 166 -14.47 17.11 -8.68
N GLN A 167 -15.61 17.14 -9.39
CA GLN A 167 -16.38 15.91 -9.67
C GLN A 167 -15.56 14.90 -10.50
N ASN A 168 -14.79 15.36 -11.47
CA ASN A 168 -13.91 14.47 -12.27
C ASN A 168 -12.88 13.75 -11.39
N TYR A 169 -12.39 14.40 -10.34
CA TYR A 169 -11.50 13.77 -9.37
C TYR A 169 -12.21 12.66 -8.60
N LEU A 170 -13.40 12.95 -8.07
CA LEU A 170 -14.21 11.97 -7.35
C LEU A 170 -14.54 10.75 -8.22
N ASP A 171 -14.97 10.98 -9.45
CA ASP A 171 -15.29 9.93 -10.41
C ASP A 171 -14.06 9.08 -10.74
N THR A 172 -12.89 9.71 -10.87
CA THR A 172 -11.62 9.01 -11.13
C THR A 172 -11.22 8.13 -9.94
N VAL A 173 -11.26 8.67 -8.72
CA VAL A 173 -10.92 7.94 -7.49
C VAL A 173 -11.87 6.75 -7.29
N GLN A 174 -13.16 6.96 -7.47
CA GLN A 174 -14.13 5.88 -7.35
C GLN A 174 -13.94 4.80 -8.42
N ARG A 175 -13.76 5.21 -9.69
CA ARG A 175 -13.67 4.30 -10.83
C ARG A 175 -12.42 3.43 -10.81
N TYR A 176 -11.25 4.02 -10.53
CA TYR A 176 -9.97 3.34 -10.73
C TYR A 176 -9.32 2.84 -9.44
N TYR A 177 -9.74 3.34 -8.29
CA TYR A 177 -9.17 2.98 -7.00
C TYR A 177 -10.20 2.42 -6.02
N SER A 178 -11.48 2.33 -6.45
CA SER A 178 -12.62 2.00 -5.59
C SER A 178 -12.64 2.85 -4.31
N GLY A 179 -12.08 4.06 -4.41
CA GLY A 179 -11.94 4.98 -3.28
C GLY A 179 -13.30 5.52 -2.86
N LYS A 180 -13.62 5.36 -1.60
CA LYS A 180 -14.81 5.94 -1.00
C LYS A 180 -14.48 7.32 -0.46
N VAL A 181 -15.28 8.32 -0.85
CA VAL A 181 -15.15 9.69 -0.33
C VAL A 181 -16.23 9.93 0.70
N THR A 182 -15.84 10.24 1.93
CA THR A 182 -16.76 10.42 3.05
C THR A 182 -16.53 11.78 3.71
N PRO A 183 -17.53 12.67 3.72
CA PRO A 183 -17.44 13.93 4.45
C PRO A 183 -17.55 13.70 5.96
N LEU A 184 -16.66 14.32 6.74
CA LEU A 184 -16.67 14.35 8.20
C LEU A 184 -16.47 15.78 8.71
N ASP A 185 -17.03 16.09 9.87
CA ASP A 185 -16.87 17.41 10.48
C ASP A 185 -15.64 17.47 11.38
N PHE A 186 -14.45 17.55 10.77
CA PHE A 186 -13.19 17.66 11.51
C PHE A 186 -13.13 18.96 12.32
N LYS A 187 -13.72 20.04 11.79
CA LYS A 187 -13.66 21.37 12.40
C LYS A 187 -14.38 21.43 13.74
N ASN A 188 -15.60 20.89 13.83
CA ASN A 188 -16.42 21.00 15.05
C ASN A 188 -16.45 19.69 15.86
N SER A 189 -16.08 18.57 15.24
CA SER A 189 -16.18 17.23 15.85
C SER A 189 -14.97 16.37 15.49
N PRO A 190 -13.71 16.80 15.81
CA PRO A 190 -12.50 16.08 15.42
C PRO A 190 -12.44 14.67 16.05
N GLU A 191 -12.73 14.53 17.35
CA GLU A 191 -12.68 13.24 18.03
C GLU A 191 -13.76 12.24 17.55
N PRO A 192 -15.03 12.57 17.38
CA PRO A 192 -16.02 11.73 16.73
C PRO A 192 -15.61 11.31 15.30
N SER A 193 -14.99 12.22 14.54
CA SER A 193 -14.46 11.94 13.21
C SER A 193 -13.34 10.91 13.25
N ARG A 194 -12.38 11.06 14.15
CA ARG A 194 -11.31 10.09 14.40
C ARG A 194 -11.86 8.71 14.73
N GLN A 195 -12.82 8.63 15.65
CA GLN A 195 -13.45 7.37 16.05
C GLN A 195 -14.19 6.69 14.88
N THR A 196 -14.84 7.48 14.03
CA THR A 196 -15.52 6.99 12.83
C THR A 196 -14.52 6.34 11.86
N ILE A 197 -13.38 6.98 11.64
CA ILE A 197 -12.30 6.45 10.80
C ILE A 197 -11.74 5.16 11.40
N ASN A 198 -11.37 5.17 12.69
CA ASN A 198 -10.84 3.99 13.37
C ASN A 198 -11.80 2.80 13.30
N LYS A 199 -13.07 3.03 13.59
CA LYS A 199 -14.11 1.98 13.50
C LYS A 199 -14.23 1.41 12.08
N THR A 200 -14.13 2.24 11.06
CA THR A 200 -14.21 1.80 9.67
C THR A 200 -13.01 0.91 9.31
N ILE A 201 -11.80 1.36 9.67
CA ILE A 201 -10.57 0.58 9.41
C ILE A 201 -10.56 -0.73 10.21
N ALA A 202 -10.99 -0.70 11.48
CA ALA A 202 -11.14 -1.91 12.29
C ALA A 202 -12.07 -2.94 11.63
N ASN A 203 -13.18 -2.50 11.04
CA ASN A 203 -14.10 -3.36 10.33
C ASN A 203 -13.47 -3.96 9.05
N TYR A 204 -12.78 -3.16 8.24
CA TYR A 204 -12.10 -3.65 7.04
C TYR A 204 -10.99 -4.67 7.35
N THR A 205 -10.32 -4.49 8.48
CA THR A 205 -9.21 -5.33 8.91
C THR A 205 -9.62 -6.46 9.87
N GLN A 206 -10.91 -6.78 9.95
CA GLN A 206 -11.42 -7.84 10.87
C GLN A 206 -10.95 -7.64 12.31
N GLN A 207 -10.96 -6.40 12.80
CA GLN A 207 -10.50 -5.97 14.13
C GLN A 207 -8.99 -6.15 14.38
N MET A 208 -8.20 -6.36 13.33
CA MET A 208 -6.75 -6.49 13.48
C MET A 208 -6.06 -5.15 13.68
N ILE A 209 -6.65 -4.06 13.14
CA ILE A 209 -6.22 -2.68 13.41
C ILE A 209 -7.39 -1.96 14.10
N PRO A 210 -7.50 -2.05 15.42
CA PRO A 210 -8.61 -1.42 16.15
C PRO A 210 -8.46 0.11 16.20
N GLU A 211 -7.23 0.64 16.14
CA GLU A 211 -6.93 2.06 16.20
C GLU A 211 -5.77 2.41 15.27
N VAL A 212 -6.09 3.03 14.12
CA VAL A 212 -5.09 3.51 13.15
C VAL A 212 -4.71 4.96 13.43
N LEU A 213 -5.62 5.72 14.02
CA LEU A 213 -5.47 7.12 14.37
C LEU A 213 -5.40 7.23 15.90
N PRO A 214 -4.22 7.50 16.49
CA PRO A 214 -4.13 7.72 17.94
C PRO A 214 -4.89 8.98 18.36
N ALA A 215 -5.12 9.11 19.66
CA ALA A 215 -5.78 10.29 20.23
C ALA A 215 -5.06 11.58 19.77
N SER A 216 -5.82 12.61 19.48
CA SER A 216 -5.34 13.93 19.03
C SER A 216 -4.64 13.95 17.65
N SER A 217 -4.70 12.88 16.87
CA SER A 217 -4.17 12.87 15.50
C SER A 217 -5.02 13.68 14.49
N ILE A 218 -6.26 13.98 14.84
CA ILE A 218 -7.17 14.86 14.09
C ILE A 218 -7.47 16.08 14.94
N ASP A 219 -7.37 17.24 14.33
CA ASP A 219 -7.68 18.54 14.95
C ASP A 219 -8.64 19.38 14.08
N THR A 220 -8.96 20.59 14.54
CA THR A 220 -9.85 21.53 13.86
C THR A 220 -9.29 22.10 12.55
N ASN A 221 -7.99 21.92 12.27
CA ASN A 221 -7.29 22.33 11.04
C ASN A 221 -7.23 21.20 10.01
N THR A 222 -7.62 19.99 10.39
CA THR A 222 -7.63 18.85 9.50
C THR A 222 -8.65 19.07 8.38
N VAL A 223 -8.19 18.96 7.13
CA VAL A 223 -9.01 19.17 5.93
C VAL A 223 -9.32 17.86 5.25
N THR A 224 -8.34 16.96 5.23
CA THR A 224 -8.44 15.69 4.53
C THR A 224 -7.64 14.64 5.28
N VAL A 225 -8.19 13.43 5.35
CA VAL A 225 -7.50 12.24 5.81
C VAL A 225 -7.62 11.17 4.71
N LEU A 226 -6.52 10.55 4.37
CA LEU A 226 -6.47 9.44 3.43
C LEU A 226 -6.08 8.19 4.20
N THR A 227 -6.89 7.15 4.11
CA THR A 227 -6.61 5.86 4.70
C THR A 227 -6.61 4.78 3.63
N ASN A 228 -5.67 3.85 3.78
CA ASN A 228 -5.67 2.61 3.04
C ASN A 228 -5.46 1.47 4.02
N ALA A 229 -6.15 0.38 3.83
CA ALA A 229 -5.99 -0.83 4.62
C ALA A 229 -5.91 -2.05 3.69
N VAL A 230 -5.02 -2.97 4.03
CA VAL A 230 -4.94 -4.29 3.38
C VAL A 230 -5.12 -5.36 4.44
N TYR A 231 -6.03 -6.28 4.19
CA TYR A 231 -6.21 -7.47 4.99
C TYR A 231 -5.87 -8.70 4.14
N PHE A 232 -5.00 -9.55 4.64
CA PHE A 232 -4.66 -10.82 4.00
C PHE A 232 -4.70 -11.97 5.00
N LYS A 233 -5.34 -13.07 4.59
CA LYS A 233 -5.34 -14.34 5.32
C LYS A 233 -5.32 -15.47 4.31
N GLY A 234 -4.32 -16.32 4.34
CA GLY A 234 -4.18 -17.46 3.44
C GLY A 234 -3.59 -18.68 4.16
N ASP A 235 -4.00 -19.85 3.72
CA ASP A 235 -3.39 -21.11 4.13
C ASP A 235 -2.21 -21.44 3.22
N TRP A 236 -1.15 -22.02 3.78
CA TRP A 236 -0.06 -22.56 2.98
C TRP A 236 -0.55 -23.71 2.10
N LYS A 237 -0.03 -23.82 0.88
CA LYS A 237 -0.31 -24.96 0.00
C LYS A 237 0.15 -26.26 0.63
N SER A 238 1.35 -26.27 1.18
CA SER A 238 1.89 -27.34 1.99
C SER A 238 1.81 -26.96 3.47
N SER A 239 1.26 -27.86 4.29
CA SER A 239 1.07 -27.61 5.72
C SER A 239 2.30 -27.99 6.49
N PHE A 240 2.82 -27.06 7.30
CA PHE A 240 3.92 -27.36 8.22
C PHE A 240 3.52 -28.40 9.28
N ALA A 241 4.45 -29.22 9.71
CA ALA A 241 4.32 -30.04 10.89
C ALA A 241 4.13 -29.15 12.13
N PRO A 242 3.58 -29.67 13.25
CA PRO A 242 3.49 -28.94 14.51
C PRO A 242 4.85 -28.35 14.89
N SER A 243 4.85 -27.04 15.25
CA SER A 243 6.09 -26.33 15.61
C SER A 243 6.76 -26.94 16.85
N LYS A 244 8.09 -26.92 16.86
CA LYS A 244 8.93 -27.36 17.99
C LYS A 244 9.90 -26.23 18.34
N LYS A 245 10.29 -26.13 19.63
CA LYS A 245 11.36 -25.22 20.04
C LYS A 245 12.67 -25.62 19.38
N ARG A 246 13.27 -24.65 18.66
CA ARG A 246 14.58 -24.79 18.02
C ARG A 246 15.33 -23.47 18.07
N PRO A 247 16.67 -23.48 18.08
CA PRO A 247 17.46 -22.26 18.10
C PRO A 247 17.29 -21.45 16.81
N PHE A 248 17.18 -20.15 16.96
CA PHE A 248 17.16 -19.16 15.88
C PHE A 248 18.24 -18.12 16.12
N ASN A 249 19.09 -17.87 15.15
CA ASN A 249 20.13 -16.86 15.23
C ASN A 249 19.55 -15.48 14.97
N THR A 250 19.64 -14.60 15.94
CA THR A 250 19.16 -13.23 15.84
C THR A 250 20.17 -12.31 15.13
N PHE A 251 19.75 -11.12 14.76
CA PHE A 251 20.57 -10.16 14.03
C PHE A 251 21.83 -9.72 14.79
N ASP A 252 21.79 -9.70 16.12
CA ASP A 252 22.93 -9.35 17.01
C ASP A 252 23.92 -10.52 17.21
N GLY A 253 23.65 -11.68 16.60
CA GLY A 253 24.48 -12.87 16.71
C GLY A 253 24.16 -13.77 17.91
N SER A 254 23.17 -13.40 18.73
CA SER A 254 22.67 -14.26 19.80
C SER A 254 21.81 -15.41 19.22
N SER A 255 21.47 -16.38 20.05
CA SER A 255 20.57 -17.47 19.69
C SER A 255 19.45 -17.57 20.71
N ILE A 256 18.22 -17.65 20.23
CA ILE A 256 17.01 -17.79 21.03
C ILE A 256 16.19 -18.99 20.58
N ASP A 257 15.52 -19.66 21.50
CA ASP A 257 14.60 -20.74 21.16
C ASP A 257 13.25 -20.19 20.71
N VAL A 258 12.87 -20.50 19.48
CA VAL A 258 11.59 -20.09 18.88
C VAL A 258 10.73 -21.30 18.51
N ASP A 259 9.43 -21.07 18.34
CA ASP A 259 8.55 -22.08 17.75
C ASP A 259 8.85 -22.18 16.24
N MET A 260 9.62 -23.21 15.87
CA MET A 260 10.08 -23.47 14.51
C MET A 260 9.09 -24.38 13.79
N MET A 261 8.56 -23.95 12.68
CA MET A 261 7.77 -24.75 11.75
C MET A 261 8.73 -25.48 10.83
N HIS A 262 8.47 -26.77 10.59
CA HIS A 262 9.35 -27.64 9.80
C HIS A 262 8.54 -28.34 8.72
N GLU A 263 9.10 -28.38 7.50
CA GLU A 263 8.54 -29.14 6.40
C GLU A 263 9.63 -29.52 5.41
N GLN A 264 9.42 -30.65 4.72
CA GLN A 264 10.18 -31.04 3.54
C GLN A 264 9.19 -31.22 2.38
N ALA A 265 9.36 -30.40 1.34
CA ALA A 265 8.46 -30.40 0.19
C ALA A 265 9.16 -29.81 -1.06
N PRO A 266 8.59 -30.08 -2.26
CA PRO A 266 9.10 -29.46 -3.48
C PRO A 266 8.65 -28.00 -3.58
N TYR A 267 9.60 -27.08 -3.38
CA TYR A 267 9.40 -25.64 -3.52
C TYR A 267 10.13 -25.05 -4.74
N ALA A 268 9.66 -23.92 -5.24
CA ALA A 268 10.41 -23.10 -6.17
C ALA A 268 11.58 -22.44 -5.42
N TYR A 269 12.80 -22.77 -5.82
CA TYR A 269 14.04 -22.42 -5.13
C TYR A 269 15.11 -21.95 -6.12
N THR A 270 15.90 -21.00 -5.70
CA THR A 270 17.16 -20.62 -6.34
C THR A 270 18.16 -20.14 -5.29
N GLU A 271 19.43 -20.09 -5.66
CA GLU A 271 20.46 -19.51 -4.79
C GLU A 271 21.58 -18.87 -5.61
N ASP A 272 22.31 -17.97 -4.98
CA ASP A 272 23.55 -17.42 -5.49
C ASP A 272 24.66 -17.56 -4.42
N ALA A 273 25.77 -16.84 -4.59
CA ALA A 273 26.88 -16.89 -3.65
C ALA A 273 26.52 -16.32 -2.26
N GLN A 274 25.48 -15.49 -2.15
CA GLN A 274 25.17 -14.74 -0.94
C GLN A 274 23.86 -15.17 -0.26
N VAL A 275 22.86 -15.59 -1.04
CA VAL A 275 21.51 -15.88 -0.54
C VAL A 275 20.97 -17.20 -1.03
N GLN A 276 20.03 -17.73 -0.27
CA GLN A 276 19.05 -18.73 -0.67
C GLN A 276 17.70 -18.03 -0.83
N VAL A 277 16.96 -18.37 -1.87
CA VAL A 277 15.65 -17.80 -2.16
C VAL A 277 14.66 -18.93 -2.36
N VAL A 278 13.58 -18.91 -1.60
CA VAL A 278 12.50 -19.89 -1.71
C VAL A 278 11.15 -19.19 -1.83
N GLN A 279 10.26 -19.75 -2.64
CA GLN A 279 8.91 -19.28 -2.80
C GLN A 279 7.93 -20.29 -2.20
N LEU A 280 7.16 -19.85 -1.21
CA LEU A 280 6.13 -20.62 -0.54
C LEU A 280 4.76 -20.23 -1.10
N PRO A 281 4.09 -21.09 -1.87
CA PRO A 281 2.76 -20.81 -2.38
C PRO A 281 1.69 -20.93 -1.29
N TYR A 282 0.71 -20.06 -1.34
CA TYR A 282 -0.55 -20.25 -0.64
C TYR A 282 -1.47 -21.19 -1.44
N LYS A 283 -2.51 -21.73 -0.80
CA LYS A 283 -3.53 -22.51 -1.51
C LYS A 283 -4.10 -21.72 -2.67
N GLY A 284 -4.31 -22.39 -3.80
CA GLY A 284 -4.77 -21.77 -5.04
C GLY A 284 -3.66 -21.31 -5.98
N ASP A 285 -2.39 -21.29 -5.54
CA ASP A 285 -1.21 -20.97 -6.36
C ASP A 285 -1.16 -19.55 -6.98
N GLU A 286 -2.11 -18.67 -6.61
CA GLU A 286 -2.16 -17.29 -7.11
C GLU A 286 -1.25 -16.35 -6.31
N LEU A 287 -1.02 -16.65 -5.04
CA LEU A 287 -0.20 -15.87 -4.13
C LEU A 287 0.91 -16.72 -3.53
N SER A 288 2.02 -16.09 -3.20
CA SER A 288 3.15 -16.75 -2.56
C SER A 288 3.95 -15.80 -1.67
N MET A 289 4.64 -16.35 -0.67
CA MET A 289 5.66 -15.64 0.09
C MET A 289 7.04 -15.97 -0.48
N MET A 290 7.83 -14.96 -0.84
CA MET A 290 9.23 -15.14 -1.18
C MET A 290 10.09 -14.86 0.05
N ILE A 291 10.94 -15.81 0.41
CA ILE A 291 11.90 -15.67 1.51
C ILE A 291 13.30 -15.58 0.90
N ILE A 292 14.04 -14.56 1.31
CA ILE A 292 15.43 -14.34 0.92
C ILE A 292 16.28 -14.47 2.18
N LEU A 293 17.10 -15.52 2.25
CA LEU A 293 17.90 -15.86 3.42
C LEU A 293 19.39 -15.71 3.11
N PRO A 294 20.15 -14.85 3.83
CA PRO A 294 21.60 -14.82 3.72
C PRO A 294 22.22 -16.17 4.08
N LYS A 295 23.21 -16.65 3.31
CA LYS A 295 23.93 -17.90 3.57
C LYS A 295 24.85 -17.79 4.80
N ALA A 296 25.50 -16.65 4.99
CA ALA A 296 26.28 -16.40 6.19
C ALA A 296 25.38 -15.93 7.34
N LYS A 297 25.66 -16.45 8.53
CA LYS A 297 24.82 -16.29 9.74
C LYS A 297 25.33 -15.13 10.61
N ASP A 298 25.64 -14.00 10.00
CA ASP A 298 26.17 -12.84 10.68
C ASP A 298 25.46 -11.54 10.26
N LYS A 299 25.57 -10.53 11.10
CA LYS A 299 24.99 -9.19 10.89
C LYS A 299 25.47 -8.54 9.58
N ILE A 300 26.72 -8.74 9.21
CA ILE A 300 27.30 -8.12 8.01
C ILE A 300 26.68 -8.70 6.75
N ALA A 301 26.45 -10.00 6.70
CA ALA A 301 25.79 -10.65 5.57
C ALA A 301 24.36 -10.15 5.40
N MET A 302 23.59 -10.03 6.49
CA MET A 302 22.24 -9.49 6.44
C MET A 302 22.22 -8.04 5.96
N GLN A 303 23.08 -7.18 6.51
CA GLN A 303 23.19 -5.79 6.07
C GLN A 303 23.61 -5.67 4.60
N ARG A 304 24.52 -6.53 4.14
CA ARG A 304 24.92 -6.55 2.73
C ARG A 304 23.73 -6.85 1.83
N VAL A 305 22.94 -7.89 2.14
CA VAL A 305 21.74 -8.23 1.36
C VAL A 305 20.77 -7.05 1.35
N VAL A 306 20.46 -6.45 2.50
CA VAL A 306 19.55 -5.29 2.61
C VAL A 306 20.06 -4.12 1.75
N ASN A 307 21.35 -3.77 1.86
CA ASN A 307 21.91 -2.60 1.18
C ASN A 307 22.07 -2.79 -0.34
N THR A 308 22.19 -4.03 -0.80
CA THR A 308 22.35 -4.33 -2.25
C THR A 308 21.07 -4.75 -2.93
N LEU A 309 20.00 -5.00 -2.15
CA LEU A 309 18.70 -5.42 -2.68
C LEU A 309 18.18 -4.40 -3.69
N ASN A 310 17.78 -4.88 -4.86
CA ASN A 310 17.16 -4.03 -5.89
C ASN A 310 16.12 -4.82 -6.70
N ALA A 311 15.23 -4.09 -7.38
CA ALA A 311 14.12 -4.71 -8.12
C ALA A 311 14.60 -5.65 -9.24
N LYS A 312 15.73 -5.34 -9.89
CA LYS A 312 16.32 -6.21 -10.93
C LYS A 312 16.77 -7.55 -10.34
N GLN A 313 17.40 -7.51 -9.17
CA GLN A 313 17.90 -8.72 -8.50
C GLN A 313 16.73 -9.62 -8.05
N ILE A 314 15.68 -9.04 -7.47
CA ILE A 314 14.45 -9.79 -7.11
C ILE A 314 13.84 -10.44 -8.36
N SER A 315 13.75 -9.69 -9.46
CA SER A 315 13.25 -10.22 -10.73
C SER A 315 14.12 -11.36 -11.27
N GLN A 316 15.44 -11.24 -11.17
CA GLN A 316 16.36 -12.30 -11.58
C GLN A 316 16.18 -13.57 -10.73
N TRP A 317 16.11 -13.44 -9.40
CA TRP A 317 15.83 -14.58 -8.54
C TRP A 317 14.48 -15.23 -8.88
N ASN A 318 13.44 -14.43 -9.04
CA ASN A 318 12.11 -14.93 -9.39
C ASN A 318 12.12 -15.73 -10.73
N ASN A 319 12.85 -15.25 -11.73
CA ASN A 319 12.96 -15.91 -13.03
C ASN A 319 13.83 -17.19 -13.00
N ASN A 320 14.72 -17.29 -12.00
CA ASN A 320 15.61 -18.44 -11.83
C ASN A 320 15.06 -19.47 -10.85
N LEU A 321 13.89 -19.27 -10.28
CA LEU A 321 13.24 -20.23 -9.41
C LEU A 321 12.93 -21.52 -10.17
N VAL A 322 13.44 -22.65 -9.70
CA VAL A 322 13.15 -23.99 -10.22
C VAL A 322 12.74 -24.91 -9.08
N LYS A 323 12.01 -25.96 -9.40
CA LYS A 323 11.48 -26.87 -8.39
C LYS A 323 12.58 -27.74 -7.80
N HIS A 324 12.77 -27.67 -6.50
CA HIS A 324 13.70 -28.48 -5.72
C HIS A 324 13.02 -29.09 -4.51
N GLU A 325 13.50 -30.24 -4.05
CA GLU A 325 13.16 -30.76 -2.74
C GLU A 325 13.87 -29.89 -1.69
N VAL A 326 13.12 -29.16 -0.86
CA VAL A 326 13.65 -28.22 0.12
C VAL A 326 13.24 -28.65 1.52
N ILE A 327 14.20 -28.69 2.44
CA ILE A 327 13.95 -28.77 3.88
C ILE A 327 13.87 -27.33 4.37
N LEU A 328 12.70 -26.94 4.85
CA LEU A 328 12.40 -25.59 5.31
C LEU A 328 12.14 -25.57 6.82
N ASP A 329 12.95 -24.81 7.53
CA ASP A 329 12.72 -24.43 8.91
C ASP A 329 12.37 -22.93 8.95
N LEU A 330 11.14 -22.58 9.31
CA LEU A 330 10.63 -21.22 9.37
C LEU A 330 10.13 -20.89 10.78
N PRO A 331 10.69 -19.87 11.45
CA PRO A 331 10.18 -19.48 12.76
C PRO A 331 8.74 -19.00 12.63
N LYS A 332 7.90 -19.37 13.60
CA LYS A 332 6.58 -18.77 13.76
C LYS A 332 6.76 -17.37 14.34
N PHE A 333 6.31 -16.35 13.65
CA PHE A 333 6.50 -14.97 14.07
C PHE A 333 5.20 -14.17 14.00
N LYS A 334 5.15 -13.09 14.76
CA LYS A 334 4.14 -12.03 14.71
C LYS A 334 4.89 -10.70 14.63
N LEU A 335 4.52 -9.86 13.66
CA LEU A 335 5.04 -8.51 13.53
C LEU A 335 3.88 -7.53 13.72
N GLU A 336 4.14 -6.50 14.49
CA GLU A 336 3.24 -5.35 14.67
C GLU A 336 4.10 -4.10 14.50
N GLU A 337 3.68 -3.19 13.63
CA GLU A 337 4.32 -1.90 13.38
C GLU A 337 3.25 -0.82 13.55
N SER A 338 3.57 0.26 14.25
CA SER A 338 2.67 1.38 14.53
C SER A 338 3.28 2.71 14.08
#